data_ed2d48fc8965981f61733ac5736622ec
#
_entry.id   ed2d48fc8965981f61733ac5736622ec
#
_cell.length_a   1.000
_cell.length_b   1.000
_cell.length_c   1.000
_cell.angle_alpha   90.00
_cell.angle_beta   90.00
_cell.angle_gamma   90.00
#
_symmetry.space_group_name_H-M   'P 1'
#
loop_
_entity.id
_entity.type
_entity.pdbx_description
1 polymer ?
#
loop_
_entity_poly.entity_id
_entity_poly.type
_entity_poly.pdbx_seq_one_letter_code
_entity_poly.pdbx_strand_id
1 'polypeptide(L)'
;MNILVIHEVDWVKKVTFEIHHLSELFSLKGHNVYAIDVPDPGKISLNNNFKEDIENFHRIYDNSSVKLFRTPVIPIKGLSRISAYFTSYSFIKKILKDYEIDIVLLYSIVTNAKATIKACKESNVPIINRTFDVIHDLIDEKYLKNIVLKFEKSVYPEFDEVIANTPFMKQWSEEMNAKNVIIIPQGVDAKIMKPIPKDLELQKNLKISDNDRIVMYLGSIHSISGLPKILNFIPNIIKKIPNFKLLVVGGGAHLKTLKNISKKLKIDNFIIFTDYVPYLEIPKYCSLAEFCINPFEITEMTKKLSPVKIFDLLACGKPILATPLDGLLHDFPKESNILIYSDLNDFESQIISLLNNDALENFGNKGRKFVEENYTWENVTNLFLNNFESFLKHDTKLK
;
A
#
# COMPACT_ATOMS: atom_id res chain seq x y z
N MET A 1 -20.91 -15.82 -0.77
CA MET A 1 -20.92 -14.93 -1.94
C MET A 1 -19.83 -15.35 -2.91
N ASN A 2 -20.07 -15.13 -4.19
CA ASN A 2 -19.09 -15.25 -5.26
C ASN A 2 -18.53 -13.85 -5.55
N ILE A 3 -17.33 -13.57 -5.09
CA ILE A 3 -16.72 -12.23 -5.14
C ILE A 3 -15.67 -12.21 -6.25
N LEU A 4 -15.76 -11.24 -7.17
CA LEU A 4 -14.76 -11.03 -8.21
C LEU A 4 -13.93 -9.78 -7.91
N VAL A 5 -12.63 -9.95 -7.74
CA VAL A 5 -11.67 -8.86 -7.51
C VAL A 5 -10.88 -8.59 -8.80
N ILE A 6 -10.91 -7.35 -9.28
CA ILE A 6 -10.25 -6.99 -10.55
C ILE A 6 -9.17 -5.94 -10.30
N HIS A 7 -7.95 -6.22 -10.77
CA HIS A 7 -6.85 -5.26 -10.73
C HIS A 7 -6.04 -5.28 -12.05
N GLU A 8 -5.46 -4.14 -12.39
CA GLU A 8 -4.65 -3.98 -13.62
C GLU A 8 -3.15 -4.28 -13.44
N VAL A 9 -2.75 -4.89 -12.34
CA VAL A 9 -1.35 -5.29 -12.07
C VAL A 9 -1.19 -6.80 -12.17
N ASP A 10 0.02 -7.25 -12.46
CA ASP A 10 0.38 -8.67 -12.41
C ASP A 10 0.34 -9.15 -10.95
N TRP A 11 -0.69 -9.92 -10.61
CA TRP A 11 -0.96 -10.38 -9.25
C TRP A 11 0.15 -11.27 -8.68
N VAL A 12 0.75 -12.08 -9.54
CA VAL A 12 1.79 -13.03 -9.13
C VAL A 12 3.13 -12.34 -8.88
N LYS A 13 3.47 -11.32 -9.68
CA LYS A 13 4.80 -10.67 -9.64
C LYS A 13 4.85 -9.42 -8.77
N LYS A 14 3.70 -8.79 -8.51
CA LYS A 14 3.62 -7.59 -7.69
C LYS A 14 3.99 -7.91 -6.23
N VAL A 15 4.52 -6.92 -5.51
CA VAL A 15 4.66 -7.02 -4.04
C VAL A 15 3.30 -7.27 -3.39
N THR A 16 3.32 -7.93 -2.22
CA THR A 16 2.10 -8.16 -1.44
C THR A 16 1.49 -6.83 -0.99
N PHE A 17 0.20 -6.67 -1.18
CA PHE A 17 -0.57 -5.49 -0.74
C PHE A 17 -2.05 -5.87 -0.55
N GLU A 18 -2.92 -4.91 -0.24
CA GLU A 18 -4.32 -5.09 0.18
C GLU A 18 -5.09 -6.18 -0.59
N ILE A 19 -5.02 -6.19 -1.94
CA ILE A 19 -5.80 -7.15 -2.74
C ILE A 19 -5.52 -8.62 -2.40
N HIS A 20 -4.26 -8.94 -2.06
CA HIS A 20 -3.87 -10.29 -1.68
C HIS A 20 -4.46 -10.64 -0.30
N HIS A 21 -4.29 -9.74 0.68
CA HIS A 21 -4.83 -9.93 2.02
C HIS A 21 -6.36 -10.12 2.00
N LEU A 22 -7.08 -9.18 1.37
CA LEU A 22 -8.54 -9.22 1.33
C LEU A 22 -9.06 -10.45 0.60
N SER A 23 -8.53 -10.75 -0.60
CA SER A 23 -9.02 -11.88 -1.38
C SER A 23 -8.82 -13.21 -0.67
N GLU A 24 -7.65 -13.42 -0.08
CA GLU A 24 -7.36 -14.62 0.67
C GLU A 24 -8.20 -14.72 1.95
N LEU A 25 -8.40 -13.61 2.67
CA LEU A 25 -9.24 -13.58 3.86
C LEU A 25 -10.73 -13.75 3.53
N PHE A 26 -11.24 -13.21 2.43
CA PHE A 26 -12.59 -13.51 1.97
C PHE A 26 -12.78 -15.02 1.75
N SER A 27 -11.80 -15.67 1.13
CA SER A 27 -11.80 -17.12 0.92
C SER A 27 -11.82 -17.89 2.25
N LEU A 28 -10.96 -17.52 3.20
CA LEU A 28 -10.94 -18.15 4.54
C LEU A 28 -12.21 -17.95 5.34
N LYS A 29 -13.02 -16.93 5.02
CA LYS A 29 -14.34 -16.70 5.59
C LYS A 29 -15.47 -17.42 4.86
N GLY A 30 -15.13 -18.34 3.93
CA GLY A 30 -16.08 -19.23 3.26
C GLY A 30 -16.74 -18.63 2.02
N HIS A 31 -16.17 -17.59 1.42
CA HIS A 31 -16.62 -17.03 0.15
C HIS A 31 -15.83 -17.64 -1.02
N ASN A 32 -16.48 -17.80 -2.18
CA ASN A 32 -15.78 -18.14 -3.41
C ASN A 32 -15.15 -16.87 -3.97
N VAL A 33 -13.84 -16.86 -4.11
CA VAL A 33 -13.08 -15.66 -4.53
C VAL A 33 -12.42 -15.91 -5.86
N TYR A 34 -12.72 -15.02 -6.79
CA TYR A 34 -12.19 -14.98 -8.13
C TYR A 34 -11.39 -13.68 -8.30
N ALA A 35 -10.28 -13.74 -9.02
CA ALA A 35 -9.46 -12.58 -9.30
C ALA A 35 -9.16 -12.47 -10.79
N ILE A 36 -9.07 -11.24 -11.31
CA ILE A 36 -8.59 -10.96 -12.66
C ILE A 36 -7.39 -10.03 -12.55
N ASP A 37 -6.29 -10.39 -13.21
CA ASP A 37 -5.11 -9.56 -13.34
C ASP A 37 -4.77 -9.21 -14.79
N VAL A 38 -3.83 -8.28 -14.96
CA VAL A 38 -3.19 -8.00 -16.24
C VAL A 38 -1.72 -8.39 -16.14
N PRO A 39 -1.31 -9.47 -16.82
CA PRO A 39 0.06 -9.95 -16.76
C PRO A 39 1.08 -8.91 -17.27
N ASP A 40 2.24 -8.78 -16.59
CA ASP A 40 3.32 -7.88 -17.00
C ASP A 40 4.21 -8.51 -18.08
N PRO A 41 4.26 -7.96 -19.32
CA PRO A 41 5.06 -8.47 -20.41
C PRO A 41 6.57 -8.28 -20.23
N GLY A 42 7.02 -7.40 -19.33
CA GLY A 42 8.44 -7.06 -19.17
C GLY A 42 9.35 -8.20 -18.70
N LYS A 43 8.80 -9.35 -18.28
CA LYS A 43 9.52 -10.54 -17.81
C LYS A 43 9.02 -11.83 -18.43
N ILE A 44 8.37 -11.76 -19.58
CA ILE A 44 7.85 -12.94 -20.25
C ILE A 44 8.99 -13.69 -20.94
N SER A 45 9.32 -14.84 -20.40
CA SER A 45 9.84 -15.95 -21.18
C SER A 45 8.68 -16.45 -22.06
N LEU A 46 8.94 -16.75 -23.31
CA LEU A 46 7.99 -17.35 -24.28
C LEU A 46 7.45 -18.73 -23.84
N ASN A 47 7.74 -19.16 -22.62
CA ASN A 47 7.23 -20.39 -22.02
C ASN A 47 5.79 -20.21 -21.55
N ASN A 48 4.98 -21.20 -21.86
CA ASN A 48 3.50 -21.30 -21.84
C ASN A 48 2.73 -20.91 -20.58
N ASN A 49 3.35 -20.58 -19.44
CA ASN A 49 2.66 -20.29 -18.16
C ASN A 49 1.98 -18.92 -18.10
N PHE A 50 1.83 -18.24 -19.22
CA PHE A 50 1.35 -16.87 -19.29
C PHE A 50 -0.17 -16.75 -19.47
N LYS A 51 -0.80 -17.84 -19.92
CA LYS A 51 -2.22 -17.85 -20.29
C LYS A 51 -3.08 -18.75 -19.40
N GLU A 52 -2.49 -19.47 -18.47
CA GLU A 52 -3.22 -20.42 -17.67
C GLU A 52 -3.80 -19.76 -16.41
N ASP A 53 -5.08 -19.98 -16.18
CA ASP A 53 -5.74 -19.66 -14.93
C ASP A 53 -5.06 -20.44 -13.79
N ILE A 54 -4.93 -19.81 -12.63
CA ILE A 54 -4.31 -20.43 -11.47
C ILE A 54 -5.39 -20.78 -10.46
N GLU A 55 -5.57 -22.07 -10.24
CA GLU A 55 -6.44 -22.58 -9.21
C GLU A 55 -5.75 -22.51 -7.84
N ASN A 56 -6.53 -22.29 -6.78
CA ASN A 56 -6.07 -22.28 -5.39
C ASN A 56 -4.85 -21.37 -5.15
N PHE A 57 -4.84 -20.19 -5.79
CA PHE A 57 -3.79 -19.21 -5.57
C PHE A 57 -3.86 -18.72 -4.11
N HIS A 58 -2.73 -18.78 -3.44
CA HIS A 58 -2.51 -18.15 -2.14
C HIS A 58 -1.06 -17.66 -2.05
N ARG A 59 -0.82 -16.70 -1.22
CA ARG A 59 0.49 -16.05 -1.10
C ARG A 59 0.84 -15.69 0.34
N ILE A 60 -0.19 -15.48 1.18
CA ILE A 60 -0.04 -14.94 2.53
C ILE A 60 -0.58 -15.93 3.55
N TYR A 61 -1.78 -16.43 3.34
CA TYR A 61 -2.49 -17.25 4.32
C TYR A 61 -2.64 -18.68 3.82
N ASP A 62 -2.08 -19.62 4.58
CA ASP A 62 -2.27 -21.04 4.32
C ASP A 62 -3.76 -21.41 4.31
N ASN A 63 -4.15 -22.36 3.47
CA ASN A 63 -5.53 -22.83 3.26
C ASN A 63 -6.49 -21.79 2.65
N SER A 64 -6.03 -20.61 2.26
CA SER A 64 -6.83 -19.73 1.41
C SER A 64 -6.82 -20.22 -0.04
N SER A 65 -7.85 -19.87 -0.78
CA SER A 65 -8.02 -20.31 -2.17
C SER A 65 -8.66 -19.23 -3.01
N VAL A 66 -7.89 -18.67 -3.93
CA VAL A 66 -8.37 -17.69 -4.91
C VAL A 66 -8.19 -18.28 -6.30
N LYS A 67 -9.23 -18.24 -7.12
CA LYS A 67 -9.10 -18.60 -8.53
C LYS A 67 -8.69 -17.37 -9.34
N LEU A 68 -7.44 -17.37 -9.82
CA LEU A 68 -6.87 -16.24 -10.55
C LEU A 68 -6.96 -16.45 -12.06
N PHE A 69 -7.70 -15.57 -12.73
CA PHE A 69 -7.82 -15.49 -14.18
C PHE A 69 -6.83 -14.47 -14.75
N ARG A 70 -6.13 -14.86 -15.80
CA ARG A 70 -5.14 -13.99 -16.46
C ARG A 70 -5.77 -13.34 -17.69
N THR A 71 -5.91 -12.00 -17.67
CA THR A 71 -6.47 -11.26 -18.83
C THR A 71 -5.73 -11.61 -20.13
N PRO A 72 -6.43 -12.01 -21.21
CA PRO A 72 -5.79 -12.27 -22.48
C PRO A 72 -5.18 -10.99 -23.06
N VAL A 73 -3.86 -10.93 -23.15
CA VAL A 73 -3.13 -9.77 -23.67
C VAL A 73 -2.11 -10.15 -24.73
N ILE A 74 -1.77 -9.20 -25.60
CA ILE A 74 -0.61 -9.33 -26.48
C ILE A 74 0.66 -9.12 -25.63
N PRO A 75 1.56 -10.12 -25.52
CA PRO A 75 2.69 -10.07 -24.61
C PRO A 75 3.85 -9.19 -25.13
N ILE A 76 3.55 -7.95 -25.53
CA ILE A 76 4.52 -6.95 -25.98
C ILE A 76 4.40 -5.72 -25.13
N LYS A 77 5.53 -5.21 -24.62
CA LYS A 77 5.58 -4.00 -23.81
C LYS A 77 4.87 -2.83 -24.51
N GLY A 78 3.94 -2.19 -23.83
CA GLY A 78 3.11 -1.10 -24.35
C GLY A 78 1.84 -1.59 -25.07
N LEU A 79 1.84 -2.73 -25.75
CA LEU A 79 0.62 -3.27 -26.41
C LEU A 79 -0.26 -4.09 -25.46
N SER A 80 0.30 -4.63 -24.39
CA SER A 80 -0.45 -5.46 -23.42
C SER A 80 -1.64 -4.71 -22.80
N ARG A 81 -1.45 -3.48 -22.35
CA ARG A 81 -2.56 -2.67 -21.80
C ARG A 81 -3.58 -2.25 -22.84
N ILE A 82 -3.12 -1.96 -24.06
CA ILE A 82 -4.02 -1.63 -25.18
C ILE A 82 -4.86 -2.86 -25.56
N SER A 83 -4.24 -4.03 -25.67
CA SER A 83 -4.98 -5.27 -25.96
C SER A 83 -5.91 -5.66 -24.82
N ALA A 84 -5.50 -5.49 -23.56
CA ALA A 84 -6.36 -5.69 -22.40
C ALA A 84 -7.63 -4.83 -22.47
N TYR A 85 -7.51 -3.56 -22.85
CA TYR A 85 -8.66 -2.67 -23.02
C TYR A 85 -9.73 -3.26 -23.97
N PHE A 86 -9.33 -3.89 -25.07
CA PHE A 86 -10.25 -4.50 -26.02
C PHE A 86 -10.76 -5.88 -25.63
N THR A 87 -9.97 -6.68 -24.95
CA THR A 87 -10.31 -8.06 -24.59
C THR A 87 -11.08 -8.18 -23.27
N SER A 88 -10.92 -7.21 -22.35
CA SER A 88 -11.47 -7.26 -20.99
C SER A 88 -12.98 -7.42 -20.94
N TYR A 89 -13.72 -6.71 -21.81
CA TYR A 89 -15.18 -6.75 -21.73
C TYR A 89 -15.77 -8.16 -21.91
N SER A 90 -15.43 -8.84 -23.00
CA SER A 90 -15.93 -10.19 -23.27
C SER A 90 -15.42 -11.22 -22.26
N PHE A 91 -14.18 -11.04 -21.80
CA PHE A 91 -13.56 -11.89 -20.80
C PHE A 91 -14.24 -11.76 -19.44
N ILE A 92 -14.42 -10.52 -18.95
CA ILE A 92 -15.12 -10.26 -17.70
C ILE A 92 -16.58 -10.74 -17.77
N LYS A 93 -17.29 -10.40 -18.83
CA LYS A 93 -18.70 -10.81 -19.01
C LYS A 93 -18.88 -12.34 -18.96
N LYS A 94 -17.93 -13.09 -19.55
CA LYS A 94 -17.92 -14.54 -19.47
C LYS A 94 -17.76 -15.01 -18.03
N ILE A 95 -16.79 -14.46 -17.29
CA ILE A 95 -16.53 -14.84 -15.88
C ILE A 95 -17.73 -14.51 -14.99
N LEU A 96 -18.35 -13.32 -15.14
CA LEU A 96 -19.55 -12.95 -14.40
C LEU A 96 -20.65 -14.00 -14.52
N LYS A 97 -20.85 -14.54 -15.74
CA LYS A 97 -21.86 -15.55 -16.02
C LYS A 97 -21.46 -16.95 -15.55
N ASP A 98 -20.25 -17.40 -15.93
CA ASP A 98 -19.83 -18.80 -15.71
C ASP A 98 -19.63 -19.12 -14.23
N TYR A 99 -19.33 -18.11 -13.41
CA TYR A 99 -19.08 -18.24 -11.97
C TYR A 99 -20.15 -17.58 -11.10
N GLU A 100 -21.28 -17.17 -11.68
CA GLU A 100 -22.43 -16.60 -10.97
C GLU A 100 -21.99 -15.54 -9.95
N ILE A 101 -21.21 -14.53 -10.41
CA ILE A 101 -20.63 -13.52 -9.54
C ILE A 101 -21.72 -12.66 -8.89
N ASP A 102 -21.68 -12.55 -7.57
CA ASP A 102 -22.62 -11.72 -6.80
C ASP A 102 -22.20 -10.24 -6.76
N ILE A 103 -20.88 -9.98 -6.73
CA ILE A 103 -20.34 -8.62 -6.55
C ILE A 103 -18.94 -8.49 -7.14
N VAL A 104 -18.64 -7.33 -7.71
CA VAL A 104 -17.31 -7.00 -8.25
C VAL A 104 -16.65 -5.92 -7.41
N LEU A 105 -15.43 -6.18 -6.93
CA LEU A 105 -14.54 -5.22 -6.29
C LEU A 105 -13.44 -4.83 -7.29
N LEU A 106 -13.49 -3.59 -7.79
CA LEU A 106 -12.59 -3.08 -8.83
C LEU A 106 -11.56 -2.13 -8.23
N TYR A 107 -10.28 -2.44 -8.44
CA TYR A 107 -9.15 -1.57 -8.04
C TYR A 107 -8.59 -0.76 -9.21
N SER A 108 -8.89 -1.14 -10.44
CA SER A 108 -8.33 -0.45 -11.59
C SER A 108 -9.28 0.61 -12.15
N ILE A 109 -8.70 1.66 -12.72
CA ILE A 109 -9.47 2.72 -13.37
C ILE A 109 -9.18 2.76 -14.87
N VAL A 110 -7.91 2.92 -15.24
CA VAL A 110 -7.54 3.29 -16.62
C VAL A 110 -7.69 2.15 -17.63
N THR A 111 -7.31 0.93 -17.25
CA THR A 111 -7.20 -0.19 -18.20
C THR A 111 -8.55 -0.84 -18.51
N ASN A 112 -9.34 -1.18 -17.48
CA ASN A 112 -10.53 -2.01 -17.66
C ASN A 112 -11.81 -1.51 -16.98
N ALA A 113 -11.81 -0.34 -16.32
CA ALA A 113 -13.01 0.13 -15.62
C ALA A 113 -14.23 0.24 -16.52
N LYS A 114 -14.13 0.87 -17.71
CA LYS A 114 -15.27 0.98 -18.64
C LYS A 114 -15.79 -0.39 -19.09
N ALA A 115 -14.88 -1.31 -19.38
CA ALA A 115 -15.23 -2.68 -19.77
C ALA A 115 -15.94 -3.41 -18.64
N THR A 116 -15.44 -3.28 -17.41
CA THR A 116 -16.02 -3.88 -16.21
C THR A 116 -17.40 -3.30 -15.91
N ILE A 117 -17.54 -1.97 -15.88
CA ILE A 117 -18.82 -1.28 -15.67
C ILE A 117 -19.86 -1.76 -16.68
N LYS A 118 -19.51 -1.80 -17.98
CA LYS A 118 -20.42 -2.27 -19.02
C LYS A 118 -20.84 -3.72 -18.81
N ALA A 119 -19.89 -4.61 -18.53
CA ALA A 119 -20.17 -6.03 -18.29
C ALA A 119 -21.06 -6.23 -17.05
N CYS A 120 -20.78 -5.53 -15.95
CA CYS A 120 -21.56 -5.58 -14.72
C CYS A 120 -23.00 -5.09 -14.94
N LYS A 121 -23.20 -3.95 -15.59
CA LYS A 121 -24.54 -3.42 -15.91
C LYS A 121 -25.37 -4.37 -16.76
N GLU A 122 -24.77 -4.97 -17.79
CA GLU A 122 -25.46 -5.92 -18.66
C GLU A 122 -25.76 -7.27 -17.96
N SER A 123 -25.03 -7.60 -16.91
CA SER A 123 -25.21 -8.83 -16.13
C SER A 123 -26.01 -8.60 -14.84
N ASN A 124 -26.40 -7.37 -14.53
CA ASN A 124 -27.03 -6.96 -13.27
C ASN A 124 -26.20 -7.35 -12.03
N VAL A 125 -24.88 -7.24 -12.12
CA VAL A 125 -23.94 -7.48 -11.01
C VAL A 125 -23.45 -6.13 -10.48
N PRO A 126 -23.54 -5.85 -9.17
CA PRO A 126 -23.06 -4.60 -8.61
C PRO A 126 -21.55 -4.47 -8.70
N ILE A 127 -21.09 -3.24 -8.93
CA ILE A 127 -19.68 -2.90 -9.04
C ILE A 127 -19.28 -1.85 -7.99
N ILE A 128 -18.37 -2.23 -7.12
CA ILE A 128 -17.77 -1.38 -6.10
C ILE A 128 -16.34 -1.04 -6.51
N ASN A 129 -15.98 0.24 -6.50
CA ASN A 129 -14.61 0.66 -6.72
C ASN A 129 -13.88 0.85 -5.39
N ARG A 130 -12.67 0.31 -5.28
CA ARG A 130 -11.74 0.59 -4.17
C ARG A 130 -10.70 1.60 -4.64
N THR A 131 -10.65 2.76 -4.01
CA THR A 131 -9.75 3.86 -4.39
C THR A 131 -8.75 4.21 -3.30
N PHE A 132 -7.49 4.43 -3.70
CA PHE A 132 -6.37 4.78 -2.83
C PHE A 132 -5.67 6.06 -3.23
N ASP A 133 -5.55 6.27 -4.54
CA ASP A 133 -4.72 7.31 -5.13
C ASP A 133 -5.49 8.07 -6.20
N VAL A 134 -5.12 9.32 -6.38
CA VAL A 134 -5.56 10.15 -7.50
C VAL A 134 -4.69 9.79 -8.70
N ILE A 135 -5.21 8.94 -9.60
CA ILE A 135 -4.40 8.31 -10.66
C ILE A 135 -3.77 9.33 -11.60
N HIS A 136 -4.51 10.39 -11.97
CA HIS A 136 -3.94 11.42 -12.85
C HIS A 136 -2.78 12.20 -12.19
N ASP A 137 -2.70 12.26 -10.86
CA ASP A 137 -1.60 12.91 -10.15
C ASP A 137 -0.30 12.09 -10.16
N LEU A 138 -0.39 10.78 -10.44
CA LEU A 138 0.76 9.90 -10.59
C LEU A 138 1.43 10.01 -11.98
N ILE A 139 0.90 10.87 -12.86
CA ILE A 139 1.36 11.02 -14.24
C ILE A 139 2.11 12.35 -14.38
N ASP A 140 3.36 12.29 -14.81
CA ASP A 140 4.21 13.47 -14.96
C ASP A 140 3.83 14.31 -16.21
N GLU A 141 3.46 13.65 -17.31
CA GLU A 141 3.15 14.32 -18.57
C GLU A 141 1.79 15.00 -18.52
N LYS A 142 1.78 16.34 -18.58
CA LYS A 142 0.58 17.19 -18.46
C LYS A 142 -0.57 16.78 -19.41
N TYR A 143 -0.25 16.40 -20.63
CA TYR A 143 -1.26 16.00 -21.62
C TYR A 143 -1.95 14.67 -21.22
N LEU A 144 -1.17 13.67 -20.83
CA LEU A 144 -1.68 12.37 -20.37
C LEU A 144 -2.45 12.53 -19.06
N LYS A 145 -1.96 13.36 -18.13
CA LYS A 145 -2.67 13.71 -16.89
C LYS A 145 -4.09 14.20 -17.16
N ASN A 146 -4.27 15.11 -18.12
CA ASN A 146 -5.59 15.63 -18.47
C ASN A 146 -6.50 14.57 -19.11
N ILE A 147 -5.94 13.65 -19.90
CA ILE A 147 -6.70 12.53 -20.48
C ILE A 147 -7.19 11.61 -19.37
N VAL A 148 -6.31 11.23 -18.44
CA VAL A 148 -6.66 10.35 -17.31
C VAL A 148 -7.69 11.02 -16.41
N LEU A 149 -7.55 12.31 -16.08
CA LEU A 149 -8.54 13.06 -15.30
C LEU A 149 -9.94 13.02 -15.97
N LYS A 150 -10.01 13.23 -17.30
CA LYS A 150 -11.28 13.13 -18.03
C LYS A 150 -11.85 11.71 -17.96
N PHE A 151 -10.99 10.71 -18.00
CA PHE A 151 -11.39 9.32 -17.88
C PHE A 151 -11.93 9.02 -16.48
N GLU A 152 -11.24 9.42 -15.42
CA GLU A 152 -11.70 9.30 -14.03
C GLU A 152 -13.08 9.94 -13.87
N LYS A 153 -13.27 11.20 -14.30
CA LYS A 153 -14.58 11.88 -14.29
C LYS A 153 -15.68 11.14 -15.04
N SER A 154 -15.33 10.30 -16.02
CA SER A 154 -16.29 9.53 -16.80
C SER A 154 -16.68 8.19 -16.16
N VAL A 155 -15.90 7.66 -15.25
CA VAL A 155 -16.15 6.33 -14.67
C VAL A 155 -16.65 6.37 -13.23
N TYR A 156 -16.23 7.37 -12.43
CA TYR A 156 -16.65 7.47 -11.02
C TYR A 156 -18.15 7.58 -10.82
N PRO A 157 -18.93 8.33 -11.65
CA PRO A 157 -20.39 8.38 -11.56
C PRO A 157 -21.11 7.06 -11.88
N GLU A 158 -20.40 6.13 -12.50
CA GLU A 158 -20.95 4.88 -13.00
C GLU A 158 -20.79 3.70 -12.02
N PHE A 159 -19.97 3.86 -10.96
CA PHE A 159 -19.88 2.88 -9.89
C PHE A 159 -21.12 2.93 -9.00
N ASP A 160 -21.56 1.78 -8.54
CA ASP A 160 -22.66 1.68 -7.59
C ASP A 160 -22.23 2.18 -6.20
N GLU A 161 -20.99 1.94 -5.83
CA GLU A 161 -20.35 2.46 -4.62
C GLU A 161 -18.84 2.63 -4.82
N VAL A 162 -18.25 3.59 -4.10
CA VAL A 162 -16.81 3.78 -3.98
C VAL A 162 -16.39 3.61 -2.52
N ILE A 163 -15.42 2.74 -2.28
CA ILE A 163 -14.80 2.56 -0.98
C ILE A 163 -13.46 3.31 -0.98
N ALA A 164 -13.41 4.43 -0.30
CA ALA A 164 -12.21 5.22 -0.09
C ALA A 164 -11.40 4.71 1.11
N ASN A 165 -10.09 4.90 1.11
CA ASN A 165 -9.24 4.53 2.24
C ASN A 165 -9.07 5.67 3.26
N THR A 166 -9.33 6.91 2.87
CA THR A 166 -9.17 8.10 3.71
C THR A 166 -10.31 9.10 3.45
N PRO A 167 -10.59 10.04 4.36
CA PRO A 167 -11.56 11.11 4.12
C PRO A 167 -11.22 11.96 2.90
N PHE A 168 -9.93 12.18 2.66
CA PHE A 168 -9.51 12.89 1.46
C PHE A 168 -9.94 12.15 0.19
N MET A 169 -9.68 10.83 0.10
CA MET A 169 -10.09 10.05 -1.05
C MET A 169 -11.62 9.95 -1.18
N LYS A 170 -12.35 10.00 -0.04
CA LYS A 170 -13.81 10.14 -0.05
C LYS A 170 -14.22 11.46 -0.70
N GLN A 171 -13.75 12.60 -0.19
CA GLN A 171 -14.05 13.92 -0.73
C GLN A 171 -13.69 14.00 -2.21
N TRP A 172 -12.50 13.52 -2.59
CA TRP A 172 -12.07 13.52 -3.97
C TRP A 172 -12.99 12.67 -4.87
N SER A 173 -13.42 11.50 -4.41
CA SER A 173 -14.36 10.66 -5.15
C SER A 173 -15.72 11.33 -5.34
N GLU A 174 -16.20 12.05 -4.31
CA GLU A 174 -17.42 12.86 -4.39
C GLU A 174 -17.27 14.02 -5.40
N GLU A 175 -16.09 14.66 -5.46
CA GLU A 175 -15.75 15.68 -6.48
C GLU A 175 -15.70 15.09 -7.90
N MET A 176 -15.42 13.80 -8.05
CA MET A 176 -15.53 13.04 -9.30
C MET A 176 -16.96 12.58 -9.60
N ASN A 177 -17.95 13.03 -8.81
CA ASN A 177 -19.37 12.70 -8.90
C ASN A 177 -19.70 11.22 -8.62
N ALA A 178 -18.92 10.54 -7.77
CA ALA A 178 -19.32 9.25 -7.23
C ALA A 178 -20.58 9.40 -6.37
N LYS A 179 -21.54 8.48 -6.50
CA LYS A 179 -22.88 8.62 -5.86
C LYS A 179 -22.86 8.21 -4.39
N ASN A 180 -22.22 7.08 -4.10
CA ASN A 180 -22.14 6.51 -2.77
C ASN A 180 -20.65 6.35 -2.42
N VAL A 181 -20.18 7.05 -1.40
CA VAL A 181 -18.78 6.94 -0.98
C VAL A 181 -18.69 6.67 0.51
N ILE A 182 -18.13 5.52 0.85
CA ILE A 182 -17.85 5.15 2.24
C ILE A 182 -16.35 5.10 2.49
N ILE A 183 -15.96 5.07 3.76
CA ILE A 183 -14.56 4.91 4.16
C ILE A 183 -14.38 3.54 4.80
N ILE A 184 -13.47 2.73 4.23
CA ILE A 184 -12.89 1.57 4.90
C ILE A 184 -11.37 1.78 4.88
N PRO A 185 -10.70 1.83 6.05
CA PRO A 185 -9.28 2.10 6.12
C PRO A 185 -8.45 0.95 5.50
N GLN A 186 -7.15 1.13 5.47
CA GLN A 186 -6.21 0.06 5.14
C GLN A 186 -5.99 -0.83 6.36
N GLY A 187 -5.60 -2.09 6.12
CA GLY A 187 -5.29 -3.03 7.17
C GLY A 187 -3.79 -3.29 7.30
N VAL A 188 -3.45 -3.98 8.39
CA VAL A 188 -2.12 -4.55 8.64
C VAL A 188 -2.27 -5.99 9.13
N ASP A 189 -1.32 -6.85 8.78
CA ASP A 189 -1.23 -8.19 9.37
C ASP A 189 -0.41 -8.14 10.65
N ALA A 190 -1.08 -7.95 11.79
CA ALA A 190 -0.43 -7.89 13.10
C ALA A 190 0.11 -9.26 13.58
N LYS A 191 -0.18 -10.37 12.89
CA LYS A 191 0.42 -11.68 13.17
C LYS A 191 1.79 -11.81 12.51
N ILE A 192 1.93 -11.22 11.30
CA ILE A 192 3.19 -11.15 10.56
C ILE A 192 4.00 -9.94 11.06
N MET A 193 3.41 -8.75 11.03
CA MET A 193 4.03 -7.51 11.52
C MET A 193 3.90 -7.46 13.05
N LYS A 194 4.91 -7.90 13.74
CA LYS A 194 4.96 -7.96 15.21
C LYS A 194 6.35 -7.69 15.75
N PRO A 195 6.47 -7.25 16.99
CA PRO A 195 7.76 -7.20 17.67
C PRO A 195 8.37 -8.60 17.73
N ILE A 196 9.63 -8.69 17.38
CA ILE A 196 10.45 -9.90 17.53
C ILE A 196 11.74 -9.55 18.26
N PRO A 197 12.40 -10.50 18.90
CA PRO A 197 13.75 -10.31 19.46
C PRO A 197 14.70 -9.79 18.38
N LYS A 198 15.72 -9.04 18.80
CA LYS A 198 16.75 -8.49 17.92
C LYS A 198 17.37 -9.60 17.06
N ASP A 199 17.31 -9.44 15.74
CA ASP A 199 17.87 -10.40 14.79
C ASP A 199 19.39 -10.21 14.68
N LEU A 200 20.13 -11.03 15.44
CA LEU A 200 21.60 -10.94 15.53
C LEU A 200 22.29 -11.35 14.21
N GLU A 201 21.67 -12.23 13.43
CA GLU A 201 22.22 -12.63 12.14
C GLU A 201 22.12 -11.47 11.14
N LEU A 202 20.95 -10.84 11.04
CA LEU A 202 20.76 -9.65 10.20
C LEU A 202 21.66 -8.51 10.66
N GLN A 203 21.77 -8.28 11.98
CA GLN A 203 22.67 -7.28 12.57
C GLN A 203 24.11 -7.48 12.08
N LYS A 204 24.62 -8.71 12.16
CA LYS A 204 25.96 -9.08 11.70
C LYS A 204 26.14 -8.89 10.20
N ASN A 205 25.14 -9.33 9.40
CA ASN A 205 25.17 -9.20 7.95
C ASN A 205 25.21 -7.75 7.49
N LEU A 206 24.50 -6.86 8.22
CA LEU A 206 24.49 -5.42 7.96
C LEU A 206 25.70 -4.68 8.60
N LYS A 207 26.59 -5.40 9.29
CA LYS A 207 27.75 -4.84 10.00
C LYS A 207 27.37 -3.74 11.03
N ILE A 208 26.27 -3.96 11.72
CA ILE A 208 25.79 -3.09 12.79
C ILE A 208 26.43 -3.55 14.09
N SER A 209 27.08 -2.63 14.82
CA SER A 209 27.65 -2.85 16.14
C SER A 209 26.56 -2.89 17.22
N ASP A 210 26.81 -3.57 18.33
CA ASP A 210 25.88 -3.60 19.48
C ASP A 210 25.64 -2.21 20.08
N ASN A 211 26.61 -1.31 19.96
CA ASN A 211 26.52 0.06 20.45
C ASN A 211 25.90 1.04 19.45
N ASP A 212 25.62 0.61 18.20
CA ASP A 212 25.03 1.50 17.19
C ASP A 212 23.60 1.87 17.55
N ARG A 213 23.27 3.15 17.42
CA ARG A 213 21.93 3.74 17.64
C ARG A 213 21.20 3.83 16.31
N ILE A 214 20.23 2.97 16.10
CA ILE A 214 19.61 2.77 14.79
C ILE A 214 18.28 3.53 14.67
N VAL A 215 18.22 4.47 13.72
CA VAL A 215 16.97 5.06 13.27
C VAL A 215 16.65 4.50 11.88
N MET A 216 15.41 4.08 11.64
CA MET A 216 15.03 3.39 10.41
C MET A 216 14.03 4.19 9.58
N TYR A 217 14.23 4.18 8.27
CA TYR A 217 13.22 4.52 7.26
C TYR A 217 12.79 3.26 6.53
N LEU A 218 11.49 3.07 6.35
CA LEU A 218 10.91 1.99 5.54
C LEU A 218 10.13 2.56 4.35
N GLY A 219 10.34 2.00 3.16
CA GLY A 219 9.48 2.23 2.00
C GLY A 219 10.20 2.66 0.73
N SER A 220 9.43 2.92 -0.31
CA SER A 220 9.97 3.36 -1.61
C SER A 220 10.65 4.73 -1.51
N ILE A 221 11.77 4.86 -2.23
CA ILE A 221 12.61 6.06 -2.22
C ILE A 221 12.25 6.91 -3.43
N HIS A 222 11.40 7.91 -3.20
CA HIS A 222 10.96 8.91 -4.18
C HIS A 222 11.46 10.31 -3.80
N SER A 223 11.27 11.30 -4.70
CA SER A 223 11.63 12.70 -4.46
C SER A 223 10.98 13.28 -3.20
N ILE A 224 9.75 12.88 -2.92
CA ILE A 224 8.93 13.34 -1.79
C ILE A 224 9.27 12.69 -0.45
N SER A 225 10.22 11.75 -0.42
CA SER A 225 10.53 10.98 0.80
C SER A 225 11.15 11.81 1.92
N GLY A 226 11.62 13.03 1.65
CA GLY A 226 12.34 13.89 2.59
C GLY A 226 13.71 13.37 3.00
N LEU A 227 14.11 12.19 2.55
CA LEU A 227 15.42 11.60 2.90
C LEU A 227 16.62 12.46 2.51
N PRO A 228 16.63 13.16 1.36
CA PRO A 228 17.74 14.08 1.04
C PRO A 228 17.99 15.11 2.15
N LYS A 229 16.93 15.60 2.80
CA LYS A 229 17.02 16.55 3.90
C LYS A 229 17.54 15.89 5.18
N ILE A 230 17.05 14.68 5.48
CA ILE A 230 17.57 13.88 6.61
C ILE A 230 19.07 13.64 6.46
N LEU A 231 19.55 13.29 5.27
CA LEU A 231 20.98 13.08 5.03
C LEU A 231 21.82 14.34 5.36
N ASN A 232 21.31 15.54 5.07
CA ASN A 232 21.99 16.78 5.41
C ASN A 232 22.07 17.05 6.93
N PHE A 233 21.22 16.44 7.74
CA PHE A 233 21.26 16.57 9.21
C PHE A 233 22.28 15.60 9.84
N ILE A 234 22.62 14.49 9.19
CA ILE A 234 23.48 13.44 9.76
C ILE A 234 24.84 14.00 10.24
N PRO A 235 25.56 14.90 9.53
CA PRO A 235 26.81 15.46 10.02
C PRO A 235 26.72 16.14 11.41
N ASN A 236 25.57 16.72 11.73
CA ASN A 236 25.33 17.33 13.04
C ASN A 236 24.87 16.31 14.06
N ILE A 237 24.06 15.32 13.66
CA ILE A 237 23.62 14.24 14.54
C ILE A 237 24.82 13.45 15.04
N ILE A 238 25.76 13.06 14.19
CA ILE A 238 26.94 12.26 14.57
C ILE A 238 27.92 13.01 15.48
N LYS A 239 27.94 14.34 15.47
CA LYS A 239 28.72 15.14 16.45
C LYS A 239 28.20 14.96 17.87
N LYS A 240 26.88 14.72 18.04
CA LYS A 240 26.23 14.55 19.35
C LYS A 240 26.05 13.08 19.70
N ILE A 241 25.85 12.22 18.70
CA ILE A 241 25.64 10.77 18.83
C ILE A 241 26.56 10.06 17.83
N PRO A 242 27.84 9.84 18.19
CA PRO A 242 28.88 9.32 17.28
C PRO A 242 28.57 7.92 16.72
N ASN A 243 27.78 7.14 17.42
CA ASN A 243 27.37 5.78 17.05
C ASN A 243 25.99 5.75 16.36
N PHE A 244 25.48 6.88 15.89
CA PHE A 244 24.25 6.95 15.11
C PHE A 244 24.39 6.23 13.77
N LYS A 245 23.32 5.51 13.37
CA LYS A 245 23.17 4.91 12.04
C LYS A 245 21.76 5.14 11.52
N LEU A 246 21.64 5.51 10.23
CA LEU A 246 20.40 5.52 9.51
C LEU A 246 20.26 4.23 8.69
N LEU A 247 19.26 3.41 9.00
CA LEU A 247 18.92 2.21 8.24
C LEU A 247 17.78 2.53 7.26
N VAL A 248 18.08 2.52 5.97
CA VAL A 248 17.12 2.81 4.89
C VAL A 248 16.70 1.49 4.24
N VAL A 249 15.53 1.02 4.61
CA VAL A 249 14.93 -0.24 4.10
C VAL A 249 13.99 0.07 2.96
N GLY A 250 14.41 -0.27 1.75
CA GLY A 250 13.66 -0.03 0.52
C GLY A 250 14.50 0.52 -0.60
N GLY A 251 13.94 0.48 -1.79
CA GLY A 251 14.56 0.94 -3.03
C GLY A 251 13.69 1.98 -3.75
N GLY A 252 14.10 2.39 -4.94
CA GLY A 252 13.33 3.30 -5.77
C GLY A 252 14.18 4.19 -6.64
N ALA A 253 13.53 5.01 -7.46
CA ALA A 253 14.19 5.83 -8.47
C ALA A 253 15.25 6.79 -7.91
N HIS A 254 15.09 7.25 -6.66
CA HIS A 254 15.99 8.19 -6.01
C HIS A 254 17.09 7.56 -5.15
N LEU A 255 17.17 6.22 -5.05
CA LEU A 255 18.22 5.54 -4.26
C LEU A 255 19.64 5.93 -4.70
N LYS A 256 19.89 5.99 -6.02
CA LYS A 256 21.20 6.43 -6.57
C LYS A 256 21.53 7.86 -6.14
N THR A 257 20.56 8.73 -6.14
CA THR A 257 20.71 10.13 -5.70
C THR A 257 21.11 10.20 -4.23
N LEU A 258 20.44 9.45 -3.35
CA LEU A 258 20.78 9.39 -1.91
C LEU A 258 22.21 8.88 -1.68
N LYS A 259 22.61 7.81 -2.38
CA LYS A 259 23.99 7.29 -2.31
C LYS A 259 25.03 8.32 -2.79
N ASN A 260 24.70 9.17 -3.75
CA ASN A 260 25.58 10.24 -4.19
C ASN A 260 25.67 11.38 -3.14
N ILE A 261 24.54 11.73 -2.50
CA ILE A 261 24.51 12.71 -1.41
C ILE A 261 25.35 12.21 -0.23
N SER A 262 25.20 10.95 0.18
CA SER A 262 25.95 10.38 1.30
C SER A 262 27.46 10.45 1.08
N LYS A 263 27.93 10.11 -0.13
CA LYS A 263 29.34 10.23 -0.52
C LYS A 263 29.83 11.68 -0.47
N LYS A 264 29.05 12.60 -1.04
CA LYS A 264 29.41 14.03 -1.03
C LYS A 264 29.54 14.59 0.38
N LEU A 265 28.67 14.17 1.28
CA LEU A 265 28.67 14.56 2.70
C LEU A 265 29.66 13.75 3.56
N LYS A 266 30.30 12.70 3.00
CA LYS A 266 31.22 11.78 3.69
C LYS A 266 30.58 11.09 4.90
N ILE A 267 29.31 10.65 4.72
CA ILE A 267 28.51 9.99 5.78
C ILE A 267 28.16 8.53 5.42
N ASP A 268 28.81 7.94 4.43
CA ASP A 268 28.52 6.57 3.96
C ASP A 268 28.59 5.54 5.09
N ASN A 269 29.51 5.71 6.03
CA ASN A 269 29.67 4.81 7.17
C ASN A 269 28.53 4.89 8.19
N PHE A 270 27.66 5.91 8.08
CA PHE A 270 26.55 6.15 8.99
C PHE A 270 25.18 5.80 8.36
N ILE A 271 25.16 5.28 7.12
CA ILE A 271 23.94 4.94 6.42
C ILE A 271 24.04 3.51 5.85
N ILE A 272 23.00 2.75 6.09
CA ILE A 272 22.85 1.39 5.55
C ILE A 272 21.67 1.40 4.58
N PHE A 273 21.93 1.14 3.29
CA PHE A 273 20.89 1.00 2.26
C PHE A 273 20.71 -0.48 1.93
N THR A 274 19.51 -1.02 2.13
CA THR A 274 19.23 -2.44 1.88
C THR A 274 18.70 -2.72 0.48
N ASP A 275 18.16 -1.69 -0.23
CA ASP A 275 17.27 -1.87 -1.38
C ASP A 275 15.96 -2.58 -0.96
N TYR A 276 15.16 -3.08 -1.92
CA TYR A 276 13.92 -3.77 -1.62
C TYR A 276 14.19 -5.08 -0.86
N VAL A 277 13.41 -5.30 0.19
CA VAL A 277 13.44 -6.52 0.99
C VAL A 277 12.07 -7.21 0.92
N PRO A 278 12.01 -8.55 1.12
CA PRO A 278 10.74 -9.25 1.20
C PRO A 278 9.87 -8.72 2.34
N TYR A 279 8.55 -8.63 2.13
CA TYR A 279 7.60 -8.13 3.11
C TYR A 279 7.70 -8.86 4.46
N LEU A 280 7.82 -10.17 4.43
CA LEU A 280 7.93 -11.02 5.62
C LEU A 280 9.22 -10.80 6.43
N GLU A 281 10.22 -10.16 5.85
CA GLU A 281 11.49 -9.84 6.52
C GLU A 281 11.44 -8.49 7.27
N ILE A 282 10.44 -7.64 7.02
CA ILE A 282 10.32 -6.30 7.64
C ILE A 282 10.44 -6.35 9.17
N PRO A 283 9.81 -7.29 9.91
CA PRO A 283 9.96 -7.36 11.36
C PRO A 283 11.41 -7.53 11.84
N LYS A 284 12.27 -8.22 11.06
CA LYS A 284 13.69 -8.39 11.38
C LYS A 284 14.43 -7.05 11.34
N TYR A 285 14.15 -6.24 10.30
CA TYR A 285 14.73 -4.89 10.20
C TYR A 285 14.18 -3.98 11.31
N CYS A 286 12.88 -4.05 11.59
CA CYS A 286 12.29 -3.34 12.71
C CYS A 286 12.95 -3.71 14.06
N SER A 287 13.34 -4.98 14.26
CA SER A 287 13.96 -5.43 15.52
C SER A 287 15.29 -4.74 15.82
N LEU A 288 15.98 -4.23 14.79
CA LEU A 288 17.25 -3.53 14.92
C LEU A 288 17.10 -2.04 15.26
N ALA A 289 15.95 -1.44 14.96
CA ALA A 289 15.73 0.00 15.09
C ALA A 289 15.20 0.39 16.47
N GLU A 290 15.63 1.52 16.99
CA GLU A 290 15.06 2.14 18.19
C GLU A 290 13.73 2.79 17.87
N PHE A 291 13.68 3.55 16.78
CA PHE A 291 12.45 4.12 16.24
C PHE A 291 12.54 4.32 14.70
N CYS A 292 11.41 4.63 14.12
CA CYS A 292 11.31 4.85 12.68
C CYS A 292 11.00 6.31 12.34
N ILE A 293 11.32 6.71 11.10
CA ILE A 293 11.00 8.05 10.61
C ILE A 293 10.13 7.98 9.35
N ASN A 294 9.19 8.92 9.23
CA ASN A 294 8.46 9.22 8.01
C ASN A 294 8.58 10.71 7.67
N PRO A 295 9.72 11.15 7.11
CA PRO A 295 10.06 12.56 6.92
C PRO A 295 9.53 13.12 5.59
N PHE A 296 8.30 12.72 5.17
CA PHE A 296 7.75 13.17 3.91
C PHE A 296 7.69 14.71 3.83
N GLU A 297 8.11 15.26 2.69
CA GLU A 297 7.89 16.68 2.41
C GLU A 297 6.38 16.95 2.29
N ILE A 298 5.90 18.00 2.95
CA ILE A 298 4.48 18.38 2.89
C ILE A 298 4.24 19.17 1.61
N THR A 299 3.56 18.57 0.67
CA THR A 299 3.13 19.15 -0.61
C THR A 299 1.62 18.96 -0.77
N GLU A 300 1.01 19.56 -1.78
CA GLU A 300 -0.42 19.36 -2.09
C GLU A 300 -0.76 17.86 -2.33
N MET A 301 0.20 17.09 -2.81
CA MET A 301 0.04 15.65 -3.02
C MET A 301 0.25 14.86 -1.73
N THR A 302 1.35 15.12 -1.02
CA THR A 302 1.74 14.29 0.14
C THR A 302 0.91 14.56 1.39
N LYS A 303 0.44 15.80 1.59
CA LYS A 303 -0.37 16.14 2.77
C LYS A 303 -1.60 15.25 2.95
N LYS A 304 -2.13 14.71 1.86
CA LYS A 304 -3.33 13.89 1.82
C LYS A 304 -3.08 12.40 2.10
N LEU A 305 -1.81 11.99 2.16
CA LEU A 305 -1.43 10.57 2.28
C LEU A 305 -1.51 10.09 3.72
N SER A 306 -1.95 8.84 3.86
CA SER A 306 -1.76 8.00 5.05
C SER A 306 -0.96 6.76 4.61
N PRO A 307 0.38 6.81 4.68
CA PRO A 307 1.23 5.75 4.12
C PRO A 307 1.07 4.41 4.87
N VAL A 308 0.77 3.34 4.13
CA VAL A 308 0.54 1.96 4.67
C VAL A 308 1.66 1.50 5.61
N LYS A 309 2.90 1.81 5.29
CA LYS A 309 4.07 1.44 6.10
C LYS A 309 4.01 1.89 7.56
N ILE A 310 3.24 2.95 7.85
CA ILE A 310 3.04 3.43 9.23
C ILE A 310 2.32 2.37 10.05
N PHE A 311 1.30 1.73 9.48
CA PHE A 311 0.56 0.65 10.15
C PHE A 311 1.46 -0.56 10.40
N ASP A 312 2.29 -0.95 9.42
CA ASP A 312 3.26 -2.05 9.56
C ASP A 312 4.28 -1.76 10.68
N LEU A 313 4.83 -0.54 10.72
CA LEU A 313 5.80 -0.14 11.72
C LEU A 313 5.20 -0.08 13.13
N LEU A 314 3.97 0.46 13.25
CA LEU A 314 3.23 0.47 14.53
C LEU A 314 2.92 -0.96 14.99
N ALA A 315 2.50 -1.84 14.07
CA ALA A 315 2.28 -3.26 14.37
C ALA A 315 3.55 -3.96 14.85
N CYS A 316 4.73 -3.58 14.33
CA CYS A 316 6.03 -4.01 14.86
C CYS A 316 6.42 -3.34 16.18
N GLY A 317 5.54 -2.56 16.79
CA GLY A 317 5.79 -1.88 18.07
C GLY A 317 6.83 -0.76 17.98
N LYS A 318 7.02 -0.15 16.81
CA LYS A 318 8.02 0.91 16.64
C LYS A 318 7.43 2.29 16.89
N PRO A 319 8.07 3.11 17.74
CA PRO A 319 7.82 4.54 17.79
C PRO A 319 8.11 5.16 16.42
N ILE A 320 7.32 6.16 16.01
CA ILE A 320 7.49 6.78 14.69
C ILE A 320 7.51 8.30 14.83
N LEU A 321 8.57 8.92 14.34
CA LEU A 321 8.65 10.37 14.11
C LEU A 321 8.19 10.66 12.68
N ALA A 322 7.13 11.45 12.52
CA ALA A 322 6.51 11.74 11.23
C ALA A 322 6.26 13.23 11.01
N THR A 323 6.29 13.67 9.76
CA THR A 323 5.72 14.97 9.38
C THR A 323 4.17 14.91 9.50
N PRO A 324 3.52 16.01 9.92
CA PRO A 324 2.07 16.03 10.16
C PRO A 324 1.29 16.13 8.85
N LEU A 325 1.19 15.01 8.11
CA LEU A 325 0.35 14.91 6.92
C LEU A 325 -1.12 14.84 7.35
N ASP A 326 -2.04 15.49 6.63
CA ASP A 326 -3.47 15.51 6.97
C ASP A 326 -4.07 14.10 7.04
N GLY A 327 -3.66 13.21 6.11
CA GLY A 327 -4.08 11.80 6.15
C GLY A 327 -3.60 11.07 7.41
N LEU A 328 -2.36 11.29 7.84
CA LEU A 328 -1.84 10.72 9.09
C LEU A 328 -2.50 11.33 10.33
N LEU A 329 -2.75 12.64 10.33
CA LEU A 329 -3.44 13.32 11.43
C LEU A 329 -4.89 12.86 11.59
N HIS A 330 -5.53 12.41 10.49
CA HIS A 330 -6.85 11.80 10.54
C HIS A 330 -6.80 10.42 11.21
N ASP A 331 -5.91 9.54 10.77
CA ASP A 331 -5.83 8.16 11.28
C ASP A 331 -5.22 8.12 12.69
N PHE A 332 -4.28 9.02 12.95
CA PHE A 332 -3.53 9.13 14.21
C PHE A 332 -3.50 10.58 14.69
N PRO A 333 -4.59 11.12 15.28
CA PRO A 333 -4.64 12.48 15.80
C PRO A 333 -3.49 12.76 16.78
N LYS A 334 -3.01 14.02 16.85
CA LYS A 334 -1.91 14.42 17.75
C LYS A 334 -2.20 14.04 19.20
N GLU A 335 -3.43 14.21 19.63
CA GLU A 335 -3.90 13.94 20.99
C GLU A 335 -3.85 12.45 21.34
N SER A 336 -3.84 11.58 20.33
CA SER A 336 -3.72 10.13 20.54
C SER A 336 -2.34 9.74 21.09
N ASN A 337 -1.30 10.55 20.84
CA ASN A 337 0.10 10.25 21.18
C ASN A 337 0.56 8.87 20.65
N ILE A 338 0.12 8.50 19.45
CA ILE A 338 0.53 7.27 18.76
C ILE A 338 1.73 7.54 17.88
N LEU A 339 1.70 8.67 17.13
CA LEU A 339 2.82 9.17 16.35
C LEU A 339 3.41 10.40 17.03
N ILE A 340 4.72 10.56 16.87
CA ILE A 340 5.46 11.77 17.27
C ILE A 340 5.53 12.66 16.03
N TYR A 341 4.86 13.81 16.07
CA TYR A 341 4.81 14.74 14.95
C TYR A 341 5.82 15.87 15.09
N SER A 342 6.48 16.20 13.98
CA SER A 342 7.40 17.36 13.89
C SER A 342 7.45 17.90 12.47
N ASP A 343 7.76 19.15 12.33
CA ASP A 343 8.13 19.72 11.03
C ASP A 343 9.45 19.11 10.57
N LEU A 344 9.59 18.90 9.25
CA LEU A 344 10.77 18.27 8.68
C LEU A 344 12.08 19.05 9.00
N ASN A 345 11.99 20.36 9.21
CA ASN A 345 13.14 21.19 9.60
C ASN A 345 13.68 20.85 11.00
N ASP A 346 12.82 20.35 11.87
CA ASP A 346 13.14 20.07 13.28
C ASP A 346 13.54 18.61 13.51
N PHE A 347 13.55 17.77 12.46
CA PHE A 347 13.88 16.34 12.58
C PHE A 347 15.28 16.11 13.17
N GLU A 348 16.27 16.97 12.89
CA GLU A 348 17.60 16.88 13.51
C GLU A 348 17.51 16.90 15.04
N SER A 349 16.87 17.94 15.57
CA SER A 349 16.73 18.11 17.04
C SER A 349 15.85 17.02 17.65
N GLN A 350 14.78 16.62 16.96
CA GLN A 350 13.89 15.56 17.41
C GLN A 350 14.57 14.18 17.43
N ILE A 351 15.34 13.82 16.39
CA ILE A 351 16.11 12.58 16.37
C ILE A 351 17.07 12.50 17.56
N ILE A 352 17.81 13.60 17.82
CA ILE A 352 18.75 13.66 18.94
C ILE A 352 18.00 13.54 20.28
N SER A 353 16.88 14.23 20.43
CA SER A 353 16.07 14.18 21.65
C SER A 353 15.50 12.76 21.88
N LEU A 354 14.96 12.14 20.85
CA LEU A 354 14.36 10.82 20.93
C LEU A 354 15.38 9.73 21.25
N LEU A 355 16.57 9.80 20.66
CA LEU A 355 17.66 8.87 21.00
C LEU A 355 18.15 8.99 22.45
N ASN A 356 17.83 10.08 23.16
CA ASN A 356 18.12 10.26 24.58
C ASN A 356 16.87 10.08 25.47
N ASN A 357 15.75 9.56 24.94
CA ASN A 357 14.49 9.42 25.67
C ASN A 357 14.22 7.97 26.03
N ASP A 358 14.29 7.64 27.30
CA ASP A 358 14.05 6.28 27.80
C ASP A 358 12.57 5.83 27.72
N ALA A 359 11.64 6.75 27.41
CA ALA A 359 10.21 6.45 27.35
C ALA A 359 9.73 6.08 25.92
N LEU A 360 10.61 5.94 24.93
CA LEU A 360 10.25 5.64 23.56
C LEU A 360 9.44 4.35 23.39
N GLU A 361 9.76 3.32 24.16
CA GLU A 361 9.08 2.03 24.11
C GLU A 361 7.57 2.15 24.38
N ASN A 362 7.17 3.08 25.24
CA ASN A 362 5.75 3.33 25.53
C ASN A 362 4.97 3.80 24.30
N PHE A 363 5.57 4.60 23.43
CA PHE A 363 4.95 5.01 22.17
C PHE A 363 4.75 3.82 21.22
N GLY A 364 5.76 2.94 21.11
CA GLY A 364 5.68 1.74 20.30
C GLY A 364 4.58 0.78 20.77
N ASN A 365 4.51 0.51 22.07
CA ASN A 365 3.50 -0.37 22.66
C ASN A 365 2.08 0.20 22.48
N LYS A 366 1.89 1.50 22.67
CA LYS A 366 0.61 2.17 22.48
C LYS A 366 0.18 2.13 21.01
N GLY A 367 1.12 2.40 20.09
CA GLY A 367 0.86 2.34 18.65
C GLY A 367 0.45 0.95 18.19
N ARG A 368 1.16 -0.09 18.66
CA ARG A 368 0.82 -1.48 18.37
C ARG A 368 -0.59 -1.84 18.83
N LYS A 369 -0.91 -1.57 20.09
CA LYS A 369 -2.24 -1.85 20.65
C LYS A 369 -3.35 -1.20 19.82
N PHE A 370 -3.17 0.05 19.46
CA PHE A 370 -4.15 0.80 18.66
C PHE A 370 -4.37 0.17 17.29
N VAL A 371 -3.30 -0.25 16.61
CA VAL A 371 -3.37 -0.86 15.29
C VAL A 371 -4.00 -2.26 15.36
N GLU A 372 -3.66 -3.06 16.39
CA GLU A 372 -4.27 -4.38 16.61
C GLU A 372 -5.78 -4.29 16.86
N GLU A 373 -6.23 -3.29 17.59
CA GLU A 373 -7.65 -3.10 17.90
C GLU A 373 -8.47 -2.59 16.71
N ASN A 374 -7.87 -1.76 15.83
CA ASN A 374 -8.64 -1.00 14.84
C ASN A 374 -8.34 -1.36 13.37
N TYR A 375 -7.10 -1.80 13.04
CA TYR A 375 -6.61 -1.84 11.67
C TYR A 375 -6.08 -3.21 11.22
N THR A 376 -6.43 -4.31 11.89
CA THR A 376 -6.04 -5.63 11.40
C THR A 376 -6.76 -5.94 10.08
N TRP A 377 -6.09 -6.67 9.18
CA TRP A 377 -6.75 -7.15 7.95
C TRP A 377 -8.01 -7.94 8.24
N GLU A 378 -8.09 -8.64 9.38
CA GLU A 378 -9.30 -9.34 9.80
C GLU A 378 -10.46 -8.39 10.06
N ASN A 379 -10.21 -7.29 10.79
CA ASN A 379 -11.22 -6.25 11.05
C ASN A 379 -11.64 -5.56 9.75
N VAL A 380 -10.68 -5.18 8.92
CA VAL A 380 -10.93 -4.55 7.61
C VAL A 380 -11.74 -5.47 6.70
N THR A 381 -11.39 -6.75 6.64
CA THR A 381 -12.13 -7.76 5.87
C THR A 381 -13.59 -7.85 6.32
N ASN A 382 -13.84 -7.82 7.64
CA ASN A 382 -15.21 -7.82 8.16
C ASN A 382 -16.00 -6.57 7.74
N LEU A 383 -15.35 -5.39 7.71
CA LEU A 383 -15.99 -4.17 7.22
C LEU A 383 -16.40 -4.30 5.75
N PHE A 384 -15.51 -4.86 4.89
CA PHE A 384 -15.85 -5.11 3.49
C PHE A 384 -17.02 -6.08 3.35
N LEU A 385 -16.99 -7.22 4.05
CA LEU A 385 -18.04 -8.24 3.95
C LEU A 385 -19.38 -7.73 4.46
N ASN A 386 -19.41 -7.02 5.59
CA ASN A 386 -20.63 -6.40 6.12
C ASN A 386 -21.22 -5.38 5.13
N ASN A 387 -20.34 -4.62 4.48
CA ASN A 387 -20.76 -3.68 3.44
C ASN A 387 -21.35 -4.40 2.23
N PHE A 388 -20.69 -5.44 1.71
CA PHE A 388 -21.17 -6.23 0.57
C PHE A 388 -22.52 -6.86 0.86
N GLU A 389 -22.70 -7.48 2.04
CA GLU A 389 -23.98 -8.06 2.44
C GLU A 389 -25.10 -7.01 2.57
N SER A 390 -24.78 -5.84 3.13
CA SER A 390 -25.74 -4.75 3.23
C SER A 390 -26.17 -4.26 1.85
N PHE A 391 -25.20 -4.08 0.96
CA PHE A 391 -25.42 -3.63 -0.41
C PHE A 391 -26.33 -4.60 -1.17
N LEU A 392 -26.04 -5.89 -1.14
CA LEU A 392 -26.83 -6.92 -1.81
C LEU A 392 -28.24 -7.05 -1.25
N LYS A 393 -28.44 -6.88 0.07
CA LYS A 393 -29.78 -6.88 0.69
C LYS A 393 -30.65 -5.69 0.27
N HIS A 394 -30.04 -4.52 0.01
CA HIS A 394 -30.76 -3.34 -0.46
C HIS A 394 -31.16 -3.46 -1.94
N ASP A 395 -30.28 -4.03 -2.77
CA ASP A 395 -30.57 -4.25 -4.22
C ASP A 395 -31.70 -5.26 -4.43
N THR A 396 -31.81 -6.29 -3.59
CA THR A 396 -32.92 -7.27 -3.62
C THR A 396 -34.28 -6.70 -3.19
N LYS A 397 -34.34 -5.56 -2.51
CA LYS A 397 -35.60 -4.90 -2.13
C LYS A 397 -36.10 -3.91 -3.19
N LEU A 398 -35.26 -3.56 -4.15
CA LEU A 398 -35.60 -2.62 -5.23
C LEU A 398 -35.95 -3.33 -6.55
N LYS A 399 -35.79 -4.65 -6.61
CA LYS A 399 -36.23 -5.54 -7.69
C LYS A 399 -37.51 -6.29 -7.26
#